data_c7f3232ea2369cd03b792167fd3ae29d
#
_entry.id   c7f3232ea2369cd03b792167fd3ae29d
#
_cell.length_a   1.000
_cell.length_b   1.000
_cell.length_c   1.000
_cell.angle_alpha   90.00
_cell.angle_beta   90.00
_cell.angle_gamma   90.00
#
_symmetry.space_group_name_H-M   'P 1'
#
loop_
_entity.id
_entity.type
_entity.pdbx_description
1 polymer ?
#
loop_
_entity_poly.entity_id
_entity_poly.type
_entity_poly.pdbx_seq_one_letter_code
_entity_poly.pdbx_strand_id
1 'polypeptide(L)'
;MNTPTPLPDPHAAADILARLAAVIESRKPAHGGDPEKSYVARLLHKGPDAFLKKIGEEATEVVMAAKDVQHGAERGNIVYEMADLWFHCLIALAHFGLTPDAVLAELARREGLSGIAEKAARSA
;
A
#
# COMPACT_ATOMS: atom_id res chain seq x y z
N MET A 1 5.90 -7.21 29.86
CA MET A 1 4.70 -7.51 29.08
C MET A 1 4.39 -6.35 28.13
N ASN A 2 4.27 -6.65 26.88
CA ASN A 2 3.96 -5.62 25.89
C ASN A 2 2.48 -5.28 25.93
N THR A 3 2.18 -4.05 26.28
CA THR A 3 0.82 -3.53 26.15
C THR A 3 0.52 -3.40 24.64
N PRO A 4 -0.58 -3.97 24.15
CA PRO A 4 -0.90 -3.80 22.73
C PRO A 4 -1.02 -2.30 22.43
N THR A 5 -0.42 -1.88 21.33
CA THR A 5 -0.59 -0.51 20.84
C THR A 5 -2.08 -0.31 20.55
N PRO A 6 -2.72 0.71 21.14
CA PRO A 6 -4.13 0.94 20.84
C PRO A 6 -4.32 1.22 19.35
N LEU A 7 -5.38 0.66 18.78
CA LEU A 7 -5.74 0.96 17.40
C LEU A 7 -6.01 2.46 17.26
N PRO A 8 -5.54 3.08 16.17
CA PRO A 8 -5.84 4.49 15.94
C PRO A 8 -7.36 4.70 15.79
N ASP A 9 -7.81 5.91 16.11
CA ASP A 9 -9.18 6.33 15.83
C ASP A 9 -9.50 6.00 14.38
N PRO A 10 -10.66 5.34 14.08
CA PRO A 10 -11.02 5.03 12.69
C PRO A 10 -11.03 6.26 11.78
N HIS A 11 -11.39 7.43 12.28
CA HIS A 11 -11.36 8.66 11.50
C HIS A 11 -9.93 9.11 11.20
N ALA A 12 -9.02 8.98 12.17
CA ALA A 12 -7.60 9.30 11.97
C ALA A 12 -6.94 8.28 11.04
N ALA A 13 -7.31 7.00 11.15
CA ALA A 13 -6.79 5.95 10.28
C ALA A 13 -7.21 6.16 8.82
N ALA A 14 -8.46 6.58 8.57
CA ALA A 14 -8.93 6.85 7.22
C ALA A 14 -8.14 7.99 6.55
N ASP A 15 -7.72 9.00 7.33
CA ASP A 15 -6.95 10.13 6.82
C ASP A 15 -5.50 9.80 6.52
N ILE A 16 -4.95 8.71 7.06
CA ILE A 16 -3.55 8.33 6.82
C ILE A 16 -3.27 8.09 5.35
N LEU A 17 -4.15 7.38 4.64
CA LEU A 17 -3.95 7.12 3.21
C LEU A 17 -3.92 8.43 2.41
N ALA A 18 -4.81 9.36 2.72
CA ALA A 18 -4.85 10.66 2.05
C ALA A 18 -3.59 11.48 2.36
N ARG A 19 -3.12 11.48 3.61
CA ARG A 19 -1.90 12.20 3.99
C ARG A 19 -0.66 11.61 3.32
N LEU A 20 -0.55 10.28 3.29
CA LEU A 20 0.57 9.62 2.61
C LEU A 20 0.54 9.92 1.11
N ALA A 21 -0.64 9.87 0.49
CA ALA A 21 -0.78 10.20 -0.92
C ALA A 21 -0.32 11.64 -1.20
N ALA A 22 -0.65 12.60 -0.33
CA ALA A 22 -0.22 13.99 -0.48
C ALA A 22 1.31 14.12 -0.35
N VAL A 23 1.93 13.43 0.60
CA VAL A 23 3.38 13.42 0.76
C VAL A 23 4.05 12.84 -0.48
N ILE A 24 3.56 11.70 -0.97
CA ILE A 24 4.11 11.05 -2.16
C ILE A 24 4.01 11.99 -3.36
N GLU A 25 2.85 12.62 -3.56
CA GLU A 25 2.66 13.59 -4.64
C GLU A 25 3.68 14.72 -4.57
N SER A 26 3.95 15.22 -3.37
CA SER A 26 4.93 16.30 -3.17
C SER A 26 6.36 15.88 -3.50
N ARG A 27 6.65 14.59 -3.58
CA ARG A 27 7.99 14.05 -3.89
C ARG A 27 8.21 13.78 -5.37
N LYS A 28 7.21 14.02 -6.22
CA LYS A 28 7.37 13.87 -7.66
C LYS A 28 8.41 14.84 -8.20
N PRO A 29 9.14 14.48 -9.27
CA PRO A 29 10.09 15.40 -9.92
C PRO A 29 9.45 16.73 -10.29
N ALA A 30 8.20 16.71 -10.78
CA ALA A 30 7.47 17.91 -11.17
C ALA A 30 7.20 18.86 -10.00
N HIS A 31 7.23 18.37 -8.78
CA HIS A 31 7.01 19.16 -7.57
C HIS A 31 8.27 19.37 -6.74
N GLY A 32 9.44 19.15 -7.33
CA GLY A 32 10.72 19.42 -6.69
C GLY A 32 11.21 18.34 -5.73
N GLY A 33 10.69 17.10 -5.83
CA GLY A 33 11.17 15.99 -5.02
C GLY A 33 12.66 15.75 -5.23
N ASP A 34 13.42 15.66 -4.13
CA ASP A 34 14.87 15.49 -4.15
C ASP A 34 15.25 14.02 -3.91
N PRO A 35 15.76 13.30 -4.94
CA PRO A 35 16.12 11.89 -4.79
C PRO A 35 17.27 11.65 -3.81
N GLU A 36 18.04 12.68 -3.48
CA GLU A 36 19.11 12.58 -2.48
C GLU A 36 18.58 12.59 -1.05
N LYS A 37 17.39 13.16 -0.83
CA LYS A 37 16.80 13.34 0.50
C LYS A 37 15.57 12.48 0.76
N SER A 38 14.95 11.94 -0.29
CA SER A 38 13.69 11.22 -0.17
C SER A 38 13.76 9.91 -0.95
N TYR A 39 13.47 8.81 -0.23
CA TYR A 39 13.33 7.49 -0.85
C TYR A 39 12.23 7.48 -1.91
N VAL A 40 11.08 8.11 -1.61
CA VAL A 40 9.96 8.21 -2.56
C VAL A 40 10.39 8.96 -3.82
N ALA A 41 11.04 10.12 -3.64
CA ALA A 41 11.56 10.89 -4.77
C ALA A 41 12.53 10.08 -5.61
N ARG A 42 13.38 9.29 -4.96
CA ARG A 42 14.34 8.41 -5.65
C ARG A 42 13.64 7.38 -6.52
N LEU A 43 12.61 6.72 -5.99
CA LEU A 43 11.85 5.73 -6.75
C LEU A 43 11.10 6.37 -7.91
N LEU A 44 10.50 7.52 -7.70
CA LEU A 44 9.76 8.24 -8.75
C LEU A 44 10.71 8.72 -9.85
N HIS A 45 11.90 9.17 -9.49
CA HIS A 45 12.92 9.56 -10.47
C HIS A 45 13.43 8.39 -11.31
N LYS A 46 13.60 7.22 -10.69
CA LYS A 46 14.05 6.01 -11.40
C LYS A 46 13.01 5.49 -12.39
N GLY A 47 11.75 5.82 -12.16
CA GLY A 47 10.66 5.40 -13.03
C GLY A 47 10.00 4.09 -12.59
N PRO A 48 8.99 3.64 -13.38
CA PRO A 48 8.07 2.60 -12.92
C PRO A 48 8.72 1.26 -12.58
N ASP A 49 9.72 0.83 -13.30
CA ASP A 49 10.32 -0.48 -13.05
C ASP A 49 10.86 -0.61 -11.63
N ALA A 50 11.37 0.47 -11.05
CA ALA A 50 11.94 0.45 -9.70
C ALA A 50 10.88 0.17 -8.63
N PHE A 51 9.75 0.89 -8.63
CA PHE A 51 8.73 0.66 -7.61
C PHE A 51 7.84 -0.54 -7.94
N LEU A 52 7.66 -0.89 -9.21
CA LEU A 52 6.92 -2.10 -9.58
C LEU A 52 7.66 -3.36 -9.13
N LYS A 53 8.98 -3.36 -9.28
CA LYS A 53 9.83 -4.44 -8.73
C LYS A 53 9.65 -4.56 -7.22
N LYS A 54 9.63 -3.43 -6.50
CA LYS A 54 9.42 -3.41 -5.06
C LYS A 54 8.08 -4.01 -4.66
N ILE A 55 7.02 -3.73 -5.41
CA ILE A 55 5.70 -4.32 -5.13
C ILE A 55 5.77 -5.84 -5.19
N GLY A 56 6.43 -6.40 -6.19
CA GLY A 56 6.60 -7.85 -6.29
C GLY A 56 7.40 -8.43 -5.12
N GLU A 57 8.49 -7.77 -4.74
CA GLU A 57 9.33 -8.18 -3.61
C GLU A 57 8.54 -8.13 -2.30
N GLU A 58 7.82 -7.03 -2.04
CA GLU A 58 7.07 -6.86 -0.80
C GLU A 58 5.89 -7.84 -0.70
N ALA A 59 5.23 -8.15 -1.82
CA ALA A 59 4.17 -9.15 -1.83
C ALA A 59 4.72 -10.52 -1.42
N THR A 60 5.89 -10.90 -1.93
CA THR A 60 6.57 -12.13 -1.54
C THR A 60 6.93 -12.13 -0.05
N GLU A 61 7.40 -11.01 0.46
CA GLU A 61 7.74 -10.88 1.88
C GLU A 61 6.51 -11.02 2.78
N VAL A 62 5.34 -10.54 2.34
CA VAL A 62 4.08 -10.76 3.05
C VAL A 62 3.78 -12.26 3.16
N VAL A 63 3.93 -12.99 2.06
CA VAL A 63 3.71 -14.45 2.04
C VAL A 63 4.68 -15.15 3.00
N MET A 64 5.95 -14.78 2.95
CA MET A 64 6.97 -15.37 3.84
C MET A 64 6.68 -15.06 5.30
N ALA A 65 6.33 -13.82 5.63
CA ALA A 65 5.98 -13.44 6.99
C ALA A 65 4.78 -14.22 7.51
N ALA A 66 3.76 -14.41 6.67
CA ALA A 66 2.57 -15.20 7.03
C ALA A 66 2.94 -16.67 7.30
N LYS A 67 3.80 -17.25 6.49
CA LYS A 67 4.29 -18.61 6.71
C LYS A 67 5.07 -18.73 8.00
N ASP A 68 5.92 -17.75 8.30
CA ASP A 68 6.69 -17.73 9.55
C ASP A 68 5.77 -17.64 10.76
N VAL A 69 4.69 -16.86 10.68
CA VAL A 69 3.69 -16.76 11.75
C VAL A 69 2.99 -18.10 11.98
N GLN A 70 2.73 -18.86 10.92
CA GLN A 70 2.19 -20.23 11.06
C GLN A 70 3.12 -21.15 11.87
N HIS A 71 4.41 -20.82 11.91
CA HIS A 71 5.44 -21.57 12.62
C HIS A 71 5.93 -20.87 13.89
N GLY A 72 5.14 -19.94 14.43
CA GLY A 72 5.38 -19.36 15.74
C GLY A 72 5.98 -17.95 15.76
N ALA A 73 6.21 -17.32 14.60
CA ALA A 73 6.71 -15.94 14.57
C ALA A 73 5.61 -14.95 15.00
N GLU A 74 6.04 -13.74 15.35
CA GLU A 74 5.16 -12.67 15.80
C GLU A 74 4.24 -12.20 14.67
N ARG A 75 2.93 -12.08 14.95
CA ARG A 75 1.93 -11.61 13.98
C ARG A 75 2.21 -10.19 13.48
N GLY A 76 2.88 -9.37 14.29
CA GLY A 76 3.26 -8.02 13.89
C GLY A 76 4.14 -7.96 12.64
N ASN A 77 4.86 -9.04 12.34
CA ASN A 77 5.68 -9.12 11.13
C ASN A 77 4.81 -9.06 9.86
N ILE A 78 3.61 -9.65 9.89
CA ILE A 78 2.67 -9.56 8.77
C ILE A 78 2.25 -8.11 8.57
N VAL A 79 1.92 -7.40 9.64
CA VAL A 79 1.52 -6.00 9.59
C VAL A 79 2.63 -5.14 9.00
N TYR A 80 3.86 -5.36 9.45
CA TYR A 80 5.03 -4.63 8.96
C TYR A 80 5.21 -4.81 7.44
N GLU A 81 5.19 -6.06 6.98
CA GLU A 81 5.38 -6.35 5.56
C GLU A 81 4.19 -5.89 4.71
N MET A 82 2.98 -5.99 5.25
CA MET A 82 1.78 -5.48 4.57
C MET A 82 1.84 -3.96 4.41
N ALA A 83 2.33 -3.24 5.43
CA ALA A 83 2.52 -1.79 5.36
C ALA A 83 3.54 -1.42 4.26
N ASP A 84 4.64 -2.17 4.15
CA ASP A 84 5.62 -1.97 3.09
C ASP A 84 4.99 -2.16 1.70
N LEU A 85 4.18 -3.20 1.55
CA LEU A 85 3.49 -3.47 0.29
C LEU A 85 2.53 -2.33 -0.06
N TRP A 86 1.69 -1.93 0.88
CA TRP A 86 0.72 -0.84 0.65
C TRP A 86 1.43 0.46 0.31
N PHE A 87 2.53 0.76 0.99
CA PHE A 87 3.31 1.97 0.75
C PHE A 87 3.80 2.04 -0.70
N HIS A 88 4.40 0.95 -1.20
CA HIS A 88 4.88 0.91 -2.57
C HIS A 88 3.72 0.94 -3.59
N CYS A 89 2.57 0.36 -3.24
CA CYS A 89 1.37 0.47 -4.08
C CYS A 89 0.87 1.93 -4.17
N LEU A 90 0.98 2.70 -3.08
CA LEU A 90 0.63 4.11 -3.10
C LEU A 90 1.54 4.90 -4.03
N ILE A 91 2.82 4.56 -4.08
CA ILE A 91 3.77 5.19 -5.02
C ILE A 91 3.35 4.90 -6.47
N ALA A 92 2.99 3.65 -6.75
CA ALA A 92 2.53 3.27 -8.09
C ALA A 92 1.26 4.04 -8.48
N LEU A 93 0.29 4.15 -7.58
CA LEU A 93 -0.92 4.93 -7.83
C LEU A 93 -0.58 6.38 -8.19
N ALA A 94 0.28 7.00 -7.40
CA ALA A 94 0.70 8.38 -7.63
C ALA A 94 1.35 8.56 -9.02
N HIS A 95 2.22 7.63 -9.40
CA HIS A 95 2.88 7.68 -10.71
C HIS A 95 1.87 7.69 -11.86
N PHE A 96 0.79 6.92 -11.73
CA PHE A 96 -0.24 6.83 -12.76
C PHE A 96 -1.35 7.85 -12.59
N GLY A 97 -1.16 8.86 -11.73
CA GLY A 97 -2.14 9.93 -11.53
C GLY A 97 -3.39 9.51 -10.77
N LEU A 98 -3.29 8.44 -9.98
CA LEU A 98 -4.39 7.89 -9.20
C LEU A 98 -4.17 8.14 -7.72
N THR A 99 -5.25 8.07 -6.95
CA THR A 99 -5.22 8.24 -5.49
C THR A 99 -5.78 7.01 -4.79
N PRO A 100 -5.50 6.84 -3.48
CA PRO A 100 -6.12 5.77 -2.72
C PRO A 100 -7.65 5.79 -2.75
N ASP A 101 -8.26 6.96 -2.92
CA ASP A 101 -9.71 7.07 -2.99
C ASP A 101 -10.31 6.22 -4.11
N ALA A 102 -9.61 6.12 -5.24
CA ALA A 102 -10.06 5.27 -6.35
C ALA A 102 -10.11 3.79 -5.95
N VAL A 103 -9.10 3.33 -5.19
CA VAL A 103 -9.07 1.95 -4.70
C VAL A 103 -10.16 1.73 -3.66
N LEU A 104 -10.33 2.68 -2.74
CA LEU A 104 -11.37 2.59 -1.71
C LEU A 104 -12.76 2.56 -2.34
N ALA A 105 -12.99 3.36 -3.38
CA ALA A 105 -14.26 3.36 -4.11
C ALA A 105 -14.52 2.00 -4.76
N GLU A 106 -13.50 1.37 -5.34
CA GLU A 106 -13.62 0.04 -5.92
C GLU A 106 -13.89 -1.03 -4.88
N LEU A 107 -13.25 -0.93 -3.72
CA LEU A 107 -13.53 -1.84 -2.59
C LEU A 107 -14.97 -1.67 -2.09
N ALA A 108 -15.44 -0.41 -1.99
CA ALA A 108 -16.81 -0.13 -1.60
C ALA A 108 -17.82 -0.69 -2.60
N ARG A 109 -17.50 -0.61 -3.90
CA ARG A 109 -18.33 -1.20 -4.94
C ARG A 109 -18.47 -2.73 -4.77
N ARG A 110 -17.39 -3.39 -4.35
CA ARG A 110 -17.39 -4.84 -4.13
C ARG A 110 -18.06 -5.25 -2.82
N GLU A 111 -18.30 -4.31 -1.93
CA GLU A 111 -18.92 -4.59 -0.64
C GLU A 111 -20.32 -5.15 -0.86
N GLY A 112 -20.62 -6.29 -0.21
CA GLY A 112 -21.88 -6.98 -0.37
C GLY A 112 -21.98 -7.88 -1.59
N LEU A 113 -21.00 -7.86 -2.51
CA LEU A 113 -20.97 -8.79 -3.64
C LEU A 113 -20.24 -10.08 -3.27
N SER A 114 -20.75 -11.24 -3.71
CA SER A 114 -20.00 -12.48 -3.57
C SER A 114 -18.87 -12.54 -4.59
N GLY A 115 -17.80 -13.25 -4.26
CA GLY A 115 -16.70 -13.45 -5.20
C GLY A 115 -17.14 -14.12 -6.49
N ILE A 116 -18.12 -15.01 -6.42
CA ILE A 116 -18.69 -15.69 -7.58
C ILE A 116 -19.43 -14.69 -8.48
N ALA A 117 -20.26 -13.81 -7.90
CA ALA A 117 -21.00 -12.80 -8.65
C ALA A 117 -20.06 -11.81 -9.33
N GLU A 118 -19.01 -11.37 -8.62
CA GLU A 118 -18.03 -10.45 -9.18
C GLU A 118 -17.26 -11.07 -10.34
N LYS A 119 -16.86 -12.33 -10.20
CA LYS A 119 -16.15 -13.05 -11.27
C LYS A 119 -17.03 -13.23 -12.49
N ALA A 120 -18.30 -13.54 -12.31
CA ALA A 120 -19.28 -13.67 -13.39
C ALA A 120 -19.45 -12.33 -14.15
N ALA A 121 -19.53 -11.22 -13.42
CA ALA A 121 -19.66 -9.89 -14.02
C ALA A 121 -18.45 -9.52 -14.88
N ARG A 122 -17.24 -9.92 -14.46
CA ARG A 122 -16.02 -9.65 -15.23
C ARG A 122 -15.88 -10.51 -16.47
N SER A 123 -16.55 -11.67 -16.47
CA SER A 123 -16.52 -12.62 -17.61
C SER A 123 -17.56 -12.30 -18.68
N ALA A 124 -18.50 -11.43 -18.38
CA ALA A 124 -19.61 -11.09 -19.30
C ALA A 124 -19.21 -10.04 -20.34
#